data_049385915e62ba3ee51c066914ddc566
#
_entry.id   049385915e62ba3ee51c066914ddc566
#
_cell.length_a   1.000
_cell.length_b   1.000
_cell.length_c   1.000
_cell.angle_alpha   90.00
_cell.angle_beta   90.00
_cell.angle_gamma   90.00
#
_symmetry.space_group_name_H-M   'P 1'
#
loop_
_entity.id
_entity.type
_entity.pdbx_description
1 polymer ?
#
loop_
_entity_poly.entity_id
_entity_poly.type
_entity_poly.pdbx_seq_one_letter_code
_entity_poly.pdbx_strand_id
1 'polypeptide(L)'
;YFHDRGLKNIPQFGPLSIAVPGAVDGWLELHKKYGTKDLTRLMADAIRVAREGFPISQEFAESVEEFSSEFPWVDRCYRQPLGAPEPGKIVVQKGLGEVLEKIARKGREGFYSGEVADKLCATIKSEGGLLAQEDLRSVVCQWLEPVSTRYRDTLVYEQPPVSQGFMVLEMLNIVEAWPFHDGSMSRADMIHFQIAAKKLAFEDRIHYLEDPKFGDPKIPLLISKEHAAKRRELVSEMMNRPSVTVVNQSTDTTYLCATDRDGNAISFIQSVFAPFGSRVIGGDTGVIMNNRLCSFGLDPSKANSLKPGKRPAHTLNTYMIFRGNEVFAVGGSPGADEQPQTNFQIIHDLVDLQMDPQSAVEAPRWSHQPGTPPRDQLPEALRMEEGYDQATLDSLRKKGHTVSIVDRWSFGSAKVIVRENDCWLGGADPRRVAYALGW
;
A
#
# COMPACT_ATOMS: atom_id res chain seq x y z
N TYR A 1 12.51 -24.84 8.16
CA TYR A 1 11.35 -25.32 7.40
C TYR A 1 11.52 -25.10 5.89
N PHE A 2 11.71 -23.83 5.44
CA PHE A 2 11.83 -23.51 4.00
C PHE A 2 13.12 -24.08 3.39
N HIS A 3 14.26 -23.90 4.04
CA HIS A 3 15.54 -24.46 3.61
C HIS A 3 15.55 -25.98 3.55
N ASP A 4 14.96 -26.65 4.55
CA ASP A 4 14.87 -28.12 4.59
C ASP A 4 14.05 -28.71 3.43
N ARG A 5 13.23 -27.87 2.78
CA ARG A 5 12.44 -28.20 1.59
C ARG A 5 13.06 -27.70 0.28
N GLY A 6 14.32 -27.24 0.34
CA GLY A 6 15.04 -26.75 -0.84
C GLY A 6 14.50 -25.44 -1.42
N LEU A 7 13.66 -24.70 -0.66
CA LEU A 7 13.10 -23.43 -1.12
C LEU A 7 14.12 -22.31 -0.96
N LYS A 8 14.39 -21.60 -2.03
CA LYS A 8 15.26 -20.41 -2.04
C LYS A 8 14.53 -19.13 -1.59
N ASN A 9 13.22 -19.11 -1.74
CA ASN A 9 12.34 -18.00 -1.36
C ASN A 9 11.07 -18.55 -0.74
N ILE A 10 10.38 -17.73 0.05
CA ILE A 10 9.01 -18.01 0.48
C ILE A 10 8.11 -17.96 -0.76
N PRO A 11 7.23 -18.95 -0.98
CA PRO A 11 6.29 -18.91 -2.10
C PRO A 11 5.46 -17.62 -2.11
N GLN A 12 5.21 -17.09 -3.28
CA GLN A 12 4.41 -15.87 -3.41
C GLN A 12 2.93 -16.13 -3.10
N PHE A 13 2.42 -17.30 -3.43
CA PHE A 13 1.04 -17.71 -3.26
C PHE A 13 0.94 -19.03 -2.52
N GLY A 14 -0.27 -19.38 -2.15
CA GLY A 14 -0.57 -20.59 -1.40
C GLY A 14 -0.39 -20.41 0.12
N PRO A 15 -0.67 -21.47 0.88
CA PRO A 15 -0.77 -21.41 2.34
C PRO A 15 0.53 -21.07 3.05
N LEU A 16 1.69 -21.26 2.41
CA LEU A 16 3.01 -20.91 2.95
C LEU A 16 3.36 -19.41 2.81
N SER A 17 2.55 -18.65 2.08
CA SER A 17 2.75 -17.20 1.94
C SER A 17 1.99 -16.37 2.98
N ILE A 18 1.17 -17.00 3.81
CA ILE A 18 0.25 -16.35 4.74
C ILE A 18 1.03 -15.82 5.96
N ALA A 19 0.98 -14.52 6.18
CA ALA A 19 1.34 -13.92 7.45
C ALA A 19 0.11 -13.85 8.38
N VAL A 20 0.34 -13.81 9.69
CA VAL A 20 -0.75 -13.72 10.68
C VAL A 20 -1.58 -12.46 10.41
N PRO A 21 -2.92 -12.59 10.22
CA PRO A 21 -3.77 -11.46 9.86
C PRO A 21 -3.97 -10.51 11.06
N GLY A 22 -3.59 -9.24 10.92
CA GLY A 22 -3.69 -8.25 11.99
C GLY A 22 -4.79 -7.19 11.81
N ALA A 23 -5.46 -7.15 10.64
CA ALA A 23 -6.38 -6.06 10.32
C ALA A 23 -7.54 -5.92 11.33
N VAL A 24 -8.16 -7.03 11.74
CA VAL A 24 -9.29 -7.02 12.68
C VAL A 24 -8.86 -6.48 14.04
N ASP A 25 -7.69 -6.84 14.54
CA ASP A 25 -7.16 -6.31 15.80
C ASP A 25 -6.91 -4.80 15.70
N GLY A 26 -6.39 -4.33 14.53
CA GLY A 26 -6.23 -2.91 14.24
C GLY A 26 -7.54 -2.13 14.26
N TRP A 27 -8.60 -2.66 13.66
CA TRP A 27 -9.93 -2.02 13.70
C TRP A 27 -10.45 -1.90 15.13
N LEU A 28 -10.30 -2.96 15.91
CA LEU A 28 -10.78 -3.01 17.29
C LEU A 28 -9.99 -2.08 18.22
N GLU A 29 -8.67 -2.00 18.07
CA GLU A 29 -7.85 -1.07 18.85
C GLU A 29 -8.11 0.39 18.47
N LEU A 30 -8.33 0.69 17.18
CA LEU A 30 -8.75 2.01 16.73
C LEU A 30 -10.12 2.39 17.33
N HIS A 31 -11.10 1.48 17.23
CA HIS A 31 -12.43 1.67 17.79
C HIS A 31 -12.39 1.85 19.32
N LYS A 32 -11.63 1.04 20.03
CA LYS A 32 -11.48 1.12 21.49
C LYS A 32 -10.94 2.48 21.95
N LYS A 33 -10.01 3.08 21.17
CA LYS A 33 -9.37 4.35 21.55
C LYS A 33 -10.20 5.58 21.15
N TYR A 34 -10.84 5.55 19.98
CA TYR A 34 -11.49 6.71 19.39
C TYR A 34 -12.97 6.50 19.04
N GLY A 35 -13.46 5.27 19.09
CA GLY A 35 -14.83 4.97 18.73
C GLY A 35 -15.84 5.56 19.73
N THR A 36 -16.86 6.22 19.21
CA THR A 36 -17.95 6.82 20.00
C THR A 36 -19.29 6.11 19.81
N LYS A 37 -19.36 5.13 18.90
CA LYS A 37 -20.59 4.36 18.58
C LYS A 37 -20.31 2.87 18.73
N ASP A 38 -21.35 2.10 19.04
CA ASP A 38 -21.23 0.65 19.17
C ASP A 38 -20.71 0.02 17.87
N LEU A 39 -19.82 -0.95 18.01
CA LEU A 39 -19.22 -1.67 16.88
C LEU A 39 -20.29 -2.36 16.01
N THR A 40 -21.36 -2.89 16.63
CA THR A 40 -22.49 -3.49 15.92
C THR A 40 -23.18 -2.49 14.98
N ARG A 41 -23.33 -1.24 15.41
CA ARG A 41 -23.89 -0.18 14.57
C ARG A 41 -22.92 0.21 13.44
N LEU A 42 -21.62 0.32 13.72
CA LEU A 42 -20.63 0.68 12.72
C LEU A 42 -20.47 -0.37 11.63
N MET A 43 -20.60 -1.65 11.98
CA MET A 43 -20.44 -2.76 11.03
C MET A 43 -21.77 -3.19 10.35
N ALA A 44 -22.91 -2.62 10.74
CA ALA A 44 -24.23 -3.04 10.27
C ALA A 44 -24.36 -3.05 8.74
N ASP A 45 -23.91 -1.99 8.07
CA ASP A 45 -23.98 -1.90 6.61
C ASP A 45 -23.04 -2.88 5.91
N ALA A 46 -21.83 -3.08 6.42
CA ALA A 46 -20.91 -4.07 5.87
C ALA A 46 -21.48 -5.49 5.99
N ILE A 47 -22.09 -5.82 7.14
CA ILE A 47 -22.77 -7.10 7.37
C ILE A 47 -23.94 -7.26 6.41
N ARG A 48 -24.78 -6.22 6.27
CA ARG A 48 -25.92 -6.22 5.36
C ARG A 48 -25.50 -6.45 3.91
N VAL A 49 -24.53 -5.66 3.44
CA VAL A 49 -24.00 -5.76 2.07
C VAL A 49 -23.38 -7.12 1.79
N ALA A 50 -22.65 -7.71 2.75
CA ALA A 50 -22.12 -9.06 2.57
C ALA A 50 -23.23 -10.13 2.48
N ARG A 51 -24.33 -9.98 3.23
CA ARG A 51 -25.44 -10.95 3.29
C ARG A 51 -26.45 -10.80 2.16
N GLU A 52 -26.82 -9.58 1.82
CA GLU A 52 -27.82 -9.27 0.80
C GLU A 52 -27.19 -9.16 -0.59
N GLY A 53 -25.91 -8.87 -0.63
CA GLY A 53 -25.12 -8.70 -1.84
C GLY A 53 -24.95 -7.25 -2.27
N PHE A 54 -24.05 -7.05 -3.21
CA PHE A 54 -23.75 -5.76 -3.83
C PHE A 54 -23.50 -5.92 -5.32
N PRO A 55 -23.79 -4.88 -6.13
CA PRO A 55 -23.49 -4.90 -7.55
C PRO A 55 -21.96 -4.81 -7.76
N ILE A 56 -21.42 -5.68 -8.59
CA ILE A 56 -19.99 -5.67 -8.91
C ILE A 56 -19.65 -4.54 -9.90
N SER A 57 -18.45 -3.97 -9.74
CA SER A 57 -17.88 -3.02 -10.68
C SER A 57 -17.31 -3.71 -11.92
N GLN A 58 -16.99 -2.94 -12.96
CA GLN A 58 -16.26 -3.41 -14.14
C GLN A 58 -14.92 -4.07 -13.74
N GLU A 59 -14.13 -3.38 -12.92
CA GLU A 59 -12.83 -3.87 -12.46
C GLU A 59 -12.93 -5.20 -11.68
N PHE A 60 -13.97 -5.35 -10.85
CA PHE A 60 -14.20 -6.60 -10.14
C PHE A 60 -14.59 -7.72 -11.10
N ALA A 61 -15.45 -7.44 -12.09
CA ALA A 61 -15.86 -8.42 -13.09
C ALA A 61 -14.65 -8.92 -13.91
N GLU A 62 -13.80 -8.00 -14.36
CA GLU A 62 -12.56 -8.32 -15.09
C GLU A 62 -11.60 -9.16 -14.24
N SER A 63 -11.43 -8.81 -12.95
CA SER A 63 -10.60 -9.59 -12.02
C SER A 63 -11.15 -11.00 -11.79
N VAL A 64 -12.46 -11.16 -11.68
CA VAL A 64 -13.06 -12.49 -11.54
C VAL A 64 -12.86 -13.32 -12.81
N GLU A 65 -13.01 -12.75 -14.00
CA GLU A 65 -12.77 -13.45 -15.27
C GLU A 65 -11.28 -13.83 -15.42
N GLU A 66 -10.36 -12.91 -15.15
CA GLU A 66 -8.92 -13.15 -15.23
C GLU A 66 -8.48 -14.29 -14.30
N PHE A 67 -8.91 -14.27 -13.03
CA PHE A 67 -8.39 -15.17 -12.01
C PHE A 67 -9.22 -16.45 -11.83
N SER A 68 -10.41 -16.57 -12.40
CA SER A 68 -11.27 -17.74 -12.22
C SER A 68 -10.70 -19.03 -12.82
N SER A 69 -9.97 -18.92 -13.93
CA SER A 69 -9.31 -20.06 -14.57
C SER A 69 -8.08 -20.54 -13.79
N GLU A 70 -7.42 -19.63 -13.08
CA GLU A 70 -6.19 -19.88 -12.33
C GLU A 70 -6.48 -20.36 -10.90
N PHE A 71 -7.62 -19.89 -10.31
CA PHE A 71 -7.97 -20.17 -8.92
C PHE A 71 -9.37 -20.78 -8.80
N PRO A 72 -9.46 -22.11 -8.55
CA PRO A 72 -10.74 -22.81 -8.46
C PRO A 72 -11.73 -22.23 -7.44
N TRP A 73 -11.25 -21.58 -6.37
CA TRP A 73 -12.13 -20.97 -5.41
C TRP A 73 -12.70 -19.61 -5.89
N VAL A 74 -11.97 -18.86 -6.73
CA VAL A 74 -12.50 -17.66 -7.39
C VAL A 74 -13.63 -18.04 -8.32
N ASP A 75 -13.45 -19.10 -9.11
CA ASP A 75 -14.51 -19.68 -9.94
C ASP A 75 -15.72 -20.08 -9.10
N ARG A 76 -15.53 -20.87 -8.05
CA ARG A 76 -16.60 -21.37 -7.19
C ARG A 76 -17.31 -20.26 -6.39
N CYS A 77 -16.56 -19.29 -5.84
CA CYS A 77 -17.14 -18.26 -4.97
C CYS A 77 -17.73 -17.07 -5.72
N TYR A 78 -17.23 -16.78 -6.91
CA TYR A 78 -17.62 -15.60 -7.67
C TYR A 78 -18.13 -15.91 -9.07
N ARG A 79 -17.37 -16.60 -9.90
CA ARG A 79 -17.73 -16.80 -11.30
C ARG A 79 -18.94 -17.70 -11.45
N GLN A 80 -18.97 -18.85 -10.79
CA GLN A 80 -20.13 -19.78 -10.89
C GLN A 80 -21.43 -19.15 -10.41
N PRO A 81 -21.50 -18.47 -9.24
CA PRO A 81 -22.72 -17.80 -8.80
C PRO A 81 -23.15 -16.63 -9.70
N LEU A 82 -22.21 -15.93 -10.33
CA LEU A 82 -22.50 -14.81 -11.22
C LEU A 82 -22.88 -15.24 -12.64
N GLY A 83 -22.51 -16.47 -13.05
CA GLY A 83 -22.43 -16.84 -14.45
C GLY A 83 -21.30 -16.08 -15.14
N ALA A 84 -21.54 -15.44 -16.30
CA ALA A 84 -20.59 -14.48 -16.85
C ALA A 84 -20.49 -13.27 -15.90
N PRO A 85 -19.29 -12.90 -15.39
CA PRO A 85 -19.17 -11.74 -14.53
C PRO A 85 -19.33 -10.45 -15.34
N GLU A 86 -20.39 -9.72 -15.06
CA GLU A 86 -20.74 -8.47 -15.73
C GLU A 86 -21.04 -7.39 -14.68
N PRO A 87 -20.69 -6.12 -14.94
CA PRO A 87 -21.01 -5.02 -14.04
C PRO A 87 -22.50 -4.98 -13.68
N GLY A 88 -22.80 -4.74 -12.41
CA GLY A 88 -24.15 -4.69 -11.90
C GLY A 88 -24.72 -6.02 -11.41
N LYS A 89 -24.10 -7.16 -11.73
CA LYS A 89 -24.49 -8.46 -11.12
C LYS A 89 -24.22 -8.48 -9.63
N ILE A 90 -25.07 -9.15 -8.88
CA ILE A 90 -25.04 -9.17 -7.42
C ILE A 90 -24.16 -10.31 -6.91
N VAL A 91 -23.13 -9.96 -6.15
CA VAL A 91 -22.31 -10.90 -5.37
C VAL A 91 -22.79 -10.94 -3.94
N VAL A 92 -22.98 -12.14 -3.40
CA VAL A 92 -23.38 -12.40 -2.01
C VAL A 92 -22.28 -13.19 -1.31
N GLN A 93 -21.85 -12.70 -0.15
CA GLN A 93 -20.76 -13.27 0.65
C GLN A 93 -21.25 -13.65 2.06
N LYS A 94 -22.17 -14.63 2.16
CA LYS A 94 -22.82 -15.02 3.42
C LYS A 94 -21.83 -15.35 4.52
N GLY A 95 -20.82 -16.18 4.23
CA GLY A 95 -19.80 -16.56 5.21
C GLY A 95 -19.04 -15.35 5.76
N LEU A 96 -18.66 -14.39 4.89
CA LEU A 96 -18.02 -13.14 5.34
C LEU A 96 -18.98 -12.31 6.22
N GLY A 97 -20.26 -12.24 5.86
CA GLY A 97 -21.28 -11.57 6.68
C GLY A 97 -21.41 -12.18 8.08
N GLU A 98 -21.29 -13.50 8.21
CA GLU A 98 -21.28 -14.19 9.51
C GLU A 98 -20.01 -13.87 10.32
N VAL A 99 -18.85 -13.83 9.68
CA VAL A 99 -17.59 -13.45 10.33
C VAL A 99 -17.66 -12.02 10.83
N LEU A 100 -18.11 -11.08 10.00
CA LEU A 100 -18.27 -9.67 10.38
C LEU A 100 -19.25 -9.51 11.56
N GLU A 101 -20.35 -10.26 11.58
CA GLU A 101 -21.29 -10.24 12.71
C GLU A 101 -20.64 -10.78 14.00
N LYS A 102 -19.86 -11.87 13.92
CA LYS A 102 -19.11 -12.40 15.08
C LYS A 102 -18.11 -11.38 15.63
N ILE A 103 -17.39 -10.68 14.73
CA ILE A 103 -16.49 -9.57 15.13
C ILE A 103 -17.29 -8.45 15.79
N ALA A 104 -18.40 -8.01 15.20
CA ALA A 104 -19.24 -6.94 15.74
C ALA A 104 -19.76 -7.24 17.15
N ARG A 105 -20.13 -8.50 17.42
CA ARG A 105 -20.71 -8.92 18.71
C ARG A 105 -19.68 -9.33 19.76
N LYS A 106 -18.55 -9.94 19.36
CA LYS A 106 -17.57 -10.57 20.26
C LYS A 106 -16.21 -9.92 20.20
N GLY A 107 -16.04 -8.88 19.37
CA GLY A 107 -14.75 -8.23 19.19
C GLY A 107 -13.69 -9.23 18.73
N ARG A 108 -12.55 -9.19 19.38
CA ARG A 108 -11.38 -10.02 19.10
C ARG A 108 -11.67 -11.52 19.12
N GLU A 109 -12.47 -11.99 20.06
CA GLU A 109 -12.83 -13.40 20.18
C GLU A 109 -13.62 -13.90 18.97
N GLY A 110 -14.36 -13.02 18.31
CA GLY A 110 -15.14 -13.35 17.12
C GLY A 110 -14.30 -13.73 15.89
N PHE A 111 -13.00 -13.44 15.90
CA PHE A 111 -12.10 -13.72 14.78
C PHE A 111 -10.87 -14.54 15.18
N TYR A 112 -10.17 -14.17 16.26
CA TYR A 112 -8.88 -14.77 16.64
C TYR A 112 -9.00 -16.01 17.53
N SER A 113 -10.21 -16.41 17.89
CA SER A 113 -10.50 -17.64 18.65
C SER A 113 -11.83 -18.26 18.26
N GLY A 114 -12.09 -19.49 18.72
CA GLY A 114 -13.31 -20.21 18.43
C GLY A 114 -13.50 -20.58 16.96
N GLU A 115 -14.75 -20.70 16.53
CA GLU A 115 -15.14 -21.30 15.25
C GLU A 115 -14.46 -20.69 14.02
N VAL A 116 -14.31 -19.35 13.96
CA VAL A 116 -13.66 -18.67 12.81
C VAL A 116 -12.19 -19.07 12.76
N ALA A 117 -11.47 -18.92 13.88
CA ALA A 117 -10.06 -19.30 13.98
C ALA A 117 -9.84 -20.79 13.67
N ASP A 118 -10.75 -21.66 14.14
CA ASP A 118 -10.70 -23.10 13.90
C ASP A 118 -10.81 -23.40 12.41
N LYS A 119 -11.76 -22.80 11.71
CA LYS A 119 -11.97 -22.97 10.27
C LYS A 119 -10.78 -22.45 9.46
N LEU A 120 -10.24 -21.27 9.80
CA LEU A 120 -9.05 -20.69 9.15
C LEU A 120 -7.85 -21.63 9.28
N CYS A 121 -7.51 -22.02 10.52
CA CYS A 121 -6.36 -22.88 10.79
C CYS A 121 -6.51 -24.28 10.19
N ALA A 122 -7.70 -24.88 10.26
CA ALA A 122 -7.95 -26.20 9.70
C ALA A 122 -7.75 -26.22 8.18
N THR A 123 -8.28 -25.22 7.47
CA THR A 123 -8.09 -25.10 6.01
C THR A 123 -6.64 -24.89 5.66
N ILE A 124 -5.97 -23.91 6.28
CA ILE A 124 -4.57 -23.59 6.00
C ILE A 124 -3.68 -24.83 6.26
N LYS A 125 -3.93 -25.55 7.36
CA LYS A 125 -3.19 -26.78 7.69
C LYS A 125 -3.45 -27.89 6.67
N SER A 126 -4.69 -28.09 6.23
CA SER A 126 -5.03 -29.12 5.23
C SER A 126 -4.39 -28.86 3.87
N GLU A 127 -4.11 -27.60 3.55
CA GLU A 127 -3.40 -27.19 2.34
C GLU A 127 -1.87 -27.14 2.50
N GLY A 128 -1.34 -27.54 3.68
CA GLY A 128 0.11 -27.60 3.95
C GLY A 128 0.72 -26.29 4.49
N GLY A 129 -0.10 -25.35 4.96
CA GLY A 129 0.36 -24.12 5.59
C GLY A 129 0.73 -24.29 7.06
N LEU A 130 1.25 -23.21 7.67
CA LEU A 130 1.86 -23.24 8.99
C LEU A 130 1.05 -22.48 10.05
N LEU A 131 0.09 -21.64 9.66
CA LEU A 131 -0.65 -20.82 10.60
C LEU A 131 -1.43 -21.67 11.61
N ALA A 132 -1.19 -21.42 12.89
CA ALA A 132 -1.79 -22.13 14.01
C ALA A 132 -2.67 -21.17 14.84
N GLN A 133 -3.49 -21.73 15.72
CA GLN A 133 -4.35 -20.93 16.62
C GLN A 133 -3.55 -20.06 17.57
N GLU A 134 -2.39 -20.53 18.02
CA GLU A 134 -1.47 -19.78 18.90
C GLU A 134 -1.01 -18.50 18.19
N ASP A 135 -0.72 -18.57 16.90
CA ASP A 135 -0.33 -17.40 16.10
C ASP A 135 -1.46 -16.38 16.06
N LEU A 136 -2.70 -16.82 15.79
CA LEU A 136 -3.88 -15.95 15.79
C LEU A 136 -4.12 -15.29 17.16
N ARG A 137 -4.02 -16.05 18.24
CA ARG A 137 -4.19 -15.52 19.61
C ARG A 137 -3.11 -14.53 19.99
N SER A 138 -1.89 -14.68 19.46
CA SER A 138 -0.72 -13.86 19.78
C SER A 138 -0.71 -12.50 19.08
N VAL A 139 -1.60 -12.26 18.10
CA VAL A 139 -1.69 -10.96 17.41
C VAL A 139 -1.96 -9.85 18.40
N VAL A 140 -1.12 -8.83 18.40
CA VAL A 140 -1.30 -7.61 19.18
C VAL A 140 -0.95 -6.42 18.31
N CYS A 141 -1.93 -5.58 18.07
CA CYS A 141 -1.74 -4.31 17.39
C CYS A 141 -0.92 -3.35 18.24
N GLN A 142 -0.14 -2.49 17.60
CA GLN A 142 0.73 -1.55 18.30
C GLN A 142 0.41 -0.12 17.89
N TRP A 143 0.31 0.76 18.88
CA TRP A 143 0.36 2.20 18.67
C TRP A 143 1.82 2.62 18.56
N LEU A 144 2.16 3.29 17.49
CA LEU A 144 3.51 3.75 17.20
C LEU A 144 3.46 5.24 16.90
N GLU A 145 4.51 5.97 17.28
CA GLU A 145 4.66 7.36 16.88
C GLU A 145 5.00 7.43 15.39
N PRO A 146 4.33 8.31 14.64
CA PRO A 146 4.65 8.50 13.24
C PRO A 146 6.04 9.14 13.07
N VAL A 147 6.64 8.89 11.92
CA VAL A 147 7.89 9.56 11.53
C VAL A 147 7.57 10.77 10.66
N SER A 148 8.39 11.81 10.72
CA SER A 148 8.10 13.04 9.99
C SER A 148 9.35 13.77 9.51
N THR A 149 9.16 14.58 8.49
CA THR A 149 10.17 15.58 8.06
C THR A 149 9.48 16.89 7.68
N ARG A 150 10.23 17.98 7.86
CA ARG A 150 9.82 19.28 7.31
C ARG A 150 10.15 19.30 5.81
N TYR A 151 9.17 19.66 4.99
CA TYR A 151 9.31 19.84 3.56
C TYR A 151 8.68 21.17 3.17
N ARG A 152 9.49 22.12 2.68
CA ARG A 152 9.07 23.52 2.47
C ARG A 152 8.47 24.11 3.75
N ASP A 153 7.29 24.68 3.67
CA ASP A 153 6.52 25.25 4.78
C ASP A 153 5.68 24.22 5.56
N THR A 154 5.76 22.96 5.16
CA THR A 154 4.93 21.88 5.71
C THR A 154 5.71 20.90 6.59
N LEU A 155 4.98 20.13 7.41
CA LEU A 155 5.48 18.98 8.14
C LEU A 155 4.73 17.74 7.61
N VAL A 156 5.47 16.82 7.00
CA VAL A 156 4.92 15.60 6.40
C VAL A 156 5.15 14.44 7.34
N TYR A 157 4.08 13.73 7.69
CA TYR A 157 4.10 12.53 8.51
C TYR A 157 3.84 11.28 7.69
N GLU A 158 4.55 10.21 8.04
CA GLU A 158 4.40 8.87 7.48
C GLU A 158 4.42 7.80 8.57
N GLN A 159 4.01 6.59 8.22
CA GLN A 159 4.03 5.45 9.12
C GLN A 159 5.47 4.96 9.37
N PRO A 160 5.81 4.61 10.63
CA PRO A 160 7.13 4.06 10.97
C PRO A 160 7.31 2.62 10.47
N PRO A 161 8.52 2.04 10.50
CA PRO A 161 8.72 0.61 10.23
C PRO A 161 7.83 -0.29 11.10
N VAL A 162 7.32 -1.35 10.52
CA VAL A 162 7.74 -2.06 9.29
C VAL A 162 7.16 -1.49 7.97
N SER A 163 6.51 -0.32 8.02
CA SER A 163 6.09 0.40 6.81
C SER A 163 7.30 0.99 6.08
N GLN A 164 7.18 1.11 4.76
CA GLN A 164 8.16 1.79 3.91
C GLN A 164 7.95 3.31 3.83
N GLY A 165 7.07 3.91 4.65
CA GLY A 165 6.70 5.34 4.56
C GLY A 165 7.89 6.31 4.67
N PHE A 166 8.93 5.96 5.45
CA PHE A 166 10.13 6.79 5.58
C PHE A 166 10.78 7.14 4.23
N MET A 167 10.62 6.29 3.20
CA MET A 167 11.16 6.54 1.86
C MET A 167 10.58 7.79 1.22
N VAL A 168 9.29 8.07 1.45
CA VAL A 168 8.64 9.31 0.97
C VAL A 168 9.33 10.51 1.60
N LEU A 169 9.56 10.46 2.92
CA LEU A 169 10.25 11.54 3.65
C LEU A 169 11.70 11.72 3.20
N GLU A 170 12.40 10.64 2.95
CA GLU A 170 13.76 10.65 2.41
C GLU A 170 13.79 11.26 1.01
N MET A 171 12.92 10.82 0.09
CA MET A 171 12.81 11.39 -1.25
C MET A 171 12.51 12.90 -1.21
N LEU A 172 11.56 13.34 -0.37
CA LEU A 172 11.27 14.77 -0.17
C LEU A 172 12.50 15.54 0.30
N ASN A 173 13.25 15.02 1.28
CA ASN A 173 14.47 15.65 1.78
C ASN A 173 15.58 15.74 0.72
N ILE A 174 15.70 14.72 -0.13
CA ILE A 174 16.69 14.73 -1.23
C ILE A 174 16.33 15.80 -2.25
N VAL A 175 15.05 15.90 -2.66
CA VAL A 175 14.66 16.84 -3.72
C VAL A 175 14.47 18.27 -3.25
N GLU A 176 14.38 18.52 -1.95
CA GLU A 176 14.13 19.85 -1.39
C GLU A 176 15.16 20.91 -1.81
N ALA A 177 16.39 20.49 -2.12
CA ALA A 177 17.44 21.40 -2.57
C ALA A 177 17.22 21.97 -3.98
N TRP A 178 16.36 21.35 -4.78
CA TRP A 178 16.06 21.83 -6.13
C TRP A 178 14.82 22.74 -6.14
N PRO A 179 14.82 23.75 -7.03
CA PRO A 179 13.76 24.75 -7.08
C PRO A 179 12.53 24.28 -7.84
N PHE A 180 11.90 23.18 -7.39
CA PHE A 180 10.72 22.62 -8.05
C PHE A 180 9.50 23.54 -8.03
N HIS A 181 9.44 24.45 -7.06
CA HIS A 181 8.29 25.31 -6.76
C HIS A 181 8.29 26.65 -7.50
N ASP A 182 9.38 27.06 -8.16
CA ASP A 182 9.53 28.39 -8.74
C ASP A 182 9.37 28.44 -10.28
N GLY A 183 9.12 27.29 -10.89
CA GLY A 183 8.95 27.16 -12.34
C GLY A 183 10.22 27.31 -13.17
N SER A 184 11.41 27.44 -12.54
CA SER A 184 12.69 27.56 -13.24
C SER A 184 13.19 26.26 -13.85
N MET A 185 12.69 25.12 -13.35
CA MET A 185 13.13 23.79 -13.78
C MET A 185 12.15 23.18 -14.77
N SER A 186 12.67 22.52 -15.82
CA SER A 186 11.85 21.79 -16.77
C SER A 186 11.20 20.58 -16.11
N ARG A 187 10.01 20.16 -16.60
CA ARG A 187 9.33 18.95 -16.08
C ARG A 187 10.21 17.70 -16.20
N ALA A 188 11.00 17.60 -17.28
CA ALA A 188 11.93 16.49 -17.47
C ALA A 188 13.06 16.49 -16.43
N ASP A 189 13.58 17.65 -16.04
CA ASP A 189 14.60 17.75 -15.00
C ASP A 189 14.02 17.39 -13.62
N MET A 190 12.82 17.89 -13.29
CA MET A 190 12.13 17.52 -12.07
C MET A 190 11.96 16.00 -11.95
N ILE A 191 11.41 15.36 -12.98
CA ILE A 191 11.20 13.89 -13.01
C ILE A 191 12.54 13.16 -12.89
N HIS A 192 13.59 13.62 -13.59
CA HIS A 192 14.93 13.02 -13.51
C HIS A 192 15.47 13.01 -12.08
N PHE A 193 15.38 14.13 -11.35
CA PHE A 193 15.81 14.21 -9.95
C PHE A 193 14.91 13.43 -9.01
N GLN A 194 13.60 13.38 -9.26
CA GLN A 194 12.66 12.57 -8.50
C GLN A 194 13.00 11.08 -8.61
N ILE A 195 13.34 10.60 -9.82
CA ILE A 195 13.77 9.21 -10.05
C ILE A 195 15.10 8.93 -9.33
N ALA A 196 16.05 9.86 -9.35
CA ALA A 196 17.29 9.70 -8.62
C ALA A 196 17.04 9.57 -7.10
N ALA A 197 16.21 10.43 -6.54
CA ALA A 197 15.81 10.35 -5.13
C ALA A 197 15.12 9.00 -4.83
N LYS A 198 14.23 8.54 -5.71
CA LYS A 198 13.59 7.23 -5.59
C LYS A 198 14.63 6.09 -5.58
N LYS A 199 15.58 6.08 -6.51
CA LYS A 199 16.61 5.03 -6.57
C LYS A 199 17.41 4.96 -5.26
N LEU A 200 17.78 6.10 -4.70
CA LEU A 200 18.51 6.21 -3.44
C LEU A 200 17.71 5.70 -2.25
N ALA A 201 16.46 6.13 -2.10
CA ALA A 201 15.58 5.70 -1.01
C ALA A 201 15.26 4.19 -1.08
N PHE A 202 15.13 3.64 -2.29
CA PHE A 202 14.92 2.21 -2.47
C PHE A 202 16.17 1.37 -2.14
N GLU A 203 17.37 1.90 -2.37
CA GLU A 203 18.61 1.29 -1.92
C GLU A 203 18.67 1.23 -0.39
N ASP A 204 18.36 2.35 0.28
CA ASP A 204 18.34 2.42 1.74
C ASP A 204 17.27 1.49 2.35
N ARG A 205 16.10 1.37 1.73
CA ARG A 205 15.08 0.42 2.15
C ARG A 205 15.59 -1.02 2.21
N ILE A 206 16.32 -1.47 1.19
CA ILE A 206 16.84 -2.83 1.13
C ILE A 206 17.79 -3.11 2.29
N HIS A 207 18.55 -2.11 2.69
CA HIS A 207 19.56 -2.27 3.74
C HIS A 207 18.99 -2.11 5.15
N TYR A 208 17.96 -1.29 5.34
CA TYR A 208 17.56 -0.83 6.67
C TYR A 208 16.12 -1.17 7.07
N LEU A 209 15.22 -1.46 6.12
CA LEU A 209 13.82 -1.72 6.50
C LEU A 209 13.66 -3.10 7.13
N GLU A 210 13.41 -3.09 8.44
CA GLU A 210 13.12 -4.29 9.21
C GLU A 210 12.21 -3.99 10.41
N ASP A 211 11.79 -5.05 11.11
CA ASP A 211 11.07 -4.89 12.37
C ASP A 211 12.01 -4.33 13.45
N PRO A 212 11.70 -3.15 14.05
CA PRO A 212 12.53 -2.52 15.07
C PRO A 212 12.78 -3.39 16.32
N LYS A 213 11.99 -4.44 16.54
CA LYS A 213 12.25 -5.42 17.61
C LYS A 213 13.42 -6.37 17.30
N PHE A 214 13.86 -6.43 16.06
CA PHE A 214 14.87 -7.39 15.58
C PHE A 214 16.14 -6.73 15.06
N GLY A 215 16.14 -5.41 14.91
CA GLY A 215 17.29 -4.63 14.47
C GLY A 215 17.02 -3.12 14.57
N ASP A 216 17.91 -2.32 14.01
CA ASP A 216 17.80 -0.86 14.01
C ASP A 216 17.63 -0.34 12.58
N PRO A 217 16.42 0.04 12.16
CA PRO A 217 16.15 0.55 10.81
C PRO A 217 16.73 1.94 10.54
N LYS A 218 17.48 2.55 11.46
CA LYS A 218 18.18 3.83 11.31
C LYS A 218 17.31 5.00 10.84
N ILE A 219 16.02 5.00 11.12
CA ILE A 219 15.07 5.97 10.58
C ILE A 219 15.46 7.43 10.87
N PRO A 220 15.90 7.83 12.09
CA PRO A 220 16.33 9.19 12.34
C PRO A 220 17.48 9.64 11.43
N LEU A 221 18.38 8.73 11.07
CA LEU A 221 19.44 9.00 10.12
C LEU A 221 18.88 9.19 8.71
N LEU A 222 18.12 8.23 8.20
CA LEU A 222 17.63 8.17 6.82
C LEU A 222 16.78 9.39 6.44
N ILE A 223 15.94 9.88 7.38
CA ILE A 223 15.10 11.05 7.16
C ILE A 223 15.77 12.37 7.59
N SER A 224 17.09 12.36 7.90
CA SER A 224 17.81 13.59 8.25
C SER A 224 18.19 14.41 7.03
N LYS A 225 18.33 15.73 7.22
CA LYS A 225 18.79 16.64 6.15
C LYS A 225 20.27 16.41 5.80
N GLU A 226 21.07 15.97 6.77
CA GLU A 226 22.49 15.60 6.57
C GLU A 226 22.62 14.36 5.68
N HIS A 227 21.80 13.34 5.92
CA HIS A 227 21.76 12.16 5.07
C HIS A 227 21.34 12.54 3.65
N ALA A 228 20.25 13.28 3.51
CA ALA A 228 19.77 13.76 2.22
C ALA A 228 20.84 14.58 1.46
N ALA A 229 21.62 15.41 2.14
CA ALA A 229 22.74 16.15 1.51
C ALA A 229 23.80 15.19 0.94
N LYS A 230 24.21 14.18 1.72
CA LYS A 230 25.16 13.16 1.26
C LYS A 230 24.60 12.33 0.09
N ARG A 231 23.30 11.97 0.16
CA ARG A 231 22.65 11.23 -0.92
C ARG A 231 22.57 12.05 -2.21
N ARG A 232 22.36 13.37 -2.14
CA ARG A 232 22.39 14.26 -3.32
C ARG A 232 23.73 14.23 -4.07
N GLU A 233 24.87 14.11 -3.37
CA GLU A 233 26.18 13.99 -4.01
C GLU A 233 26.27 12.75 -4.91
N LEU A 234 25.49 11.71 -4.61
CA LEU A 234 25.47 10.46 -5.36
C LEU A 234 24.50 10.48 -6.56
N VAL A 235 23.70 11.54 -6.74
CA VAL A 235 22.64 11.56 -7.78
C VAL A 235 23.20 11.29 -9.17
N SER A 236 24.26 11.96 -9.58
CA SER A 236 24.89 11.76 -10.90
C SER A 236 25.42 10.33 -11.09
N GLU A 237 26.01 9.75 -10.04
CA GLU A 237 26.50 8.38 -10.05
C GLU A 237 25.35 7.37 -10.08
N MET A 238 24.32 7.58 -9.26
CA MET A 238 23.14 6.72 -9.17
C MET A 238 22.38 6.63 -10.48
N MET A 239 22.32 7.70 -11.25
CA MET A 239 21.66 7.70 -12.57
C MET A 239 22.40 6.84 -13.61
N ASN A 240 23.69 6.62 -13.42
CA ASN A 240 24.52 5.74 -14.27
C ASN A 240 24.61 4.30 -13.75
N ARG A 241 24.15 4.00 -12.53
CA ARG A 241 24.11 2.65 -12.00
C ARG A 241 22.86 1.91 -12.49
N PRO A 242 22.96 0.64 -12.90
CA PRO A 242 21.78 -0.18 -13.12
C PRO A 242 20.98 -0.27 -11.82
N SER A 243 19.68 -0.09 -11.92
CA SER A 243 18.80 -0.24 -10.75
C SER A 243 18.77 -1.70 -10.30
N VAL A 244 18.68 -1.89 -9.00
CA VAL A 244 18.43 -3.23 -8.43
C VAL A 244 17.02 -3.66 -8.86
N THR A 245 16.92 -4.76 -9.50
CA THR A 245 15.78 -5.25 -10.30
C THR A 245 14.58 -5.71 -9.48
N VAL A 246 13.35 -5.59 -9.99
CA VAL A 246 12.11 -6.00 -9.29
C VAL A 246 10.97 -6.40 -10.22
N VAL A 247 10.15 -7.35 -9.74
CA VAL A 247 8.92 -7.78 -10.40
C VAL A 247 7.79 -6.77 -10.15
N ASN A 248 7.10 -6.38 -11.22
CA ASN A 248 5.84 -5.66 -11.12
C ASN A 248 4.78 -6.64 -10.57
N GLN A 249 4.25 -6.37 -9.39
CA GLN A 249 3.13 -7.12 -8.84
C GLN A 249 1.89 -6.22 -8.90
N SER A 250 0.86 -6.68 -9.59
CA SER A 250 -0.47 -6.13 -9.37
C SER A 250 -0.80 -6.26 -7.88
N THR A 251 -1.39 -5.24 -7.28
CA THR A 251 -1.59 -5.18 -5.84
C THR A 251 -3.03 -4.89 -5.53
N ASP A 252 -3.53 -5.57 -4.49
CA ASP A 252 -4.88 -5.37 -3.98
C ASP A 252 -4.80 -4.70 -2.62
N THR A 253 -4.96 -3.39 -2.62
CA THR A 253 -4.86 -2.53 -1.44
C THR A 253 -6.04 -1.58 -1.42
N THR A 254 -6.69 -1.43 -0.28
CA THR A 254 -7.73 -0.45 -0.06
C THR A 254 -7.21 0.71 0.77
N TYR A 255 -7.42 1.93 0.28
CA TYR A 255 -7.14 3.16 0.99
C TYR A 255 -8.38 4.02 1.10
N LEU A 256 -8.58 4.62 2.26
CA LEU A 256 -9.57 5.67 2.52
C LEU A 256 -9.01 6.76 3.43
N CYS A 257 -9.52 7.96 3.28
CA CYS A 257 -9.32 9.04 4.23
C CYS A 257 -10.66 9.72 4.53
N ALA A 258 -10.76 10.31 5.71
CA ALA A 258 -11.92 11.08 6.12
C ALA A 258 -11.49 12.21 7.04
N THR A 259 -12.24 13.30 6.98
CA THR A 259 -12.10 14.48 7.84
C THR A 259 -13.46 14.93 8.31
N ASP A 260 -13.52 15.60 9.44
CA ASP A 260 -14.75 16.24 9.91
C ASP A 260 -14.56 17.73 10.18
N ARG A 261 -15.66 18.41 10.54
CA ARG A 261 -15.66 19.84 10.83
C ARG A 261 -14.89 20.22 12.10
N ASP A 262 -14.66 19.25 12.99
CA ASP A 262 -13.95 19.48 14.25
C ASP A 262 -12.42 19.34 14.05
N GLY A 263 -11.98 19.07 12.81
CA GLY A 263 -10.56 18.93 12.45
C GLY A 263 -9.99 17.53 12.68
N ASN A 264 -10.83 16.56 13.06
CA ASN A 264 -10.38 15.17 13.10
C ASN A 264 -10.11 14.66 11.68
N ALA A 265 -9.00 13.93 11.53
CA ALA A 265 -8.60 13.35 10.25
C ALA A 265 -8.13 11.91 10.43
N ILE A 266 -8.46 11.05 9.49
CA ILE A 266 -7.98 9.68 9.41
C ILE A 266 -7.42 9.38 8.03
N SER A 267 -6.27 8.71 8.01
CA SER A 267 -5.66 8.12 6.82
C SER A 267 -5.53 6.62 7.05
N PHE A 268 -6.27 5.81 6.30
CA PHE A 268 -6.46 4.41 6.61
C PHE A 268 -6.15 3.52 5.40
N ILE A 269 -5.23 2.57 5.57
CA ILE A 269 -4.82 1.65 4.52
C ILE A 269 -4.80 0.21 5.04
N GLN A 270 -5.31 -0.72 4.24
CA GLN A 270 -5.25 -2.15 4.51
C GLN A 270 -5.07 -2.93 3.21
N SER A 271 -4.50 -4.14 3.30
CA SER A 271 -4.19 -4.93 2.11
C SER A 271 -4.03 -6.41 2.44
N VAL A 272 -4.41 -7.24 1.51
CA VAL A 272 -4.01 -8.66 1.48
C VAL A 272 -2.72 -8.87 0.67
N PHE A 273 -2.13 -7.81 0.13
CA PHE A 273 -0.93 -7.66 -0.69
C PHE A 273 -1.18 -7.89 -2.18
N ALA A 274 -1.11 -9.12 -2.69
CA ALA A 274 -1.43 -9.41 -4.10
C ALA A 274 -2.95 -9.50 -4.33
N PRO A 275 -3.44 -9.41 -5.58
CA PRO A 275 -4.83 -9.71 -5.90
C PRO A 275 -5.23 -11.08 -5.35
N PHE A 276 -6.34 -11.11 -4.60
CA PHE A 276 -6.79 -12.27 -3.85
C PHE A 276 -5.76 -12.85 -2.84
N GLY A 277 -4.80 -12.04 -2.39
CA GLY A 277 -3.83 -12.36 -1.34
C GLY A 277 -3.02 -13.62 -1.61
N SER A 278 -3.05 -14.55 -0.66
CA SER A 278 -2.41 -15.87 -0.78
C SER A 278 -3.10 -16.82 -1.74
N ARG A 279 -4.27 -16.44 -2.25
CA ARG A 279 -5.14 -17.31 -3.03
C ARG A 279 -5.70 -18.49 -2.22
N VAL A 280 -5.75 -18.31 -0.91
CA VAL A 280 -6.38 -19.23 0.05
C VAL A 280 -7.55 -18.53 0.71
N ILE A 281 -8.70 -19.18 0.70
CA ILE A 281 -9.87 -18.75 1.44
C ILE A 281 -10.07 -19.67 2.65
N GLY A 282 -10.33 -19.09 3.81
CA GLY A 282 -10.43 -19.83 5.06
C GLY A 282 -11.74 -20.62 5.19
N GLY A 283 -11.83 -21.78 4.58
CA GLY A 283 -13.02 -22.65 4.62
C GLY A 283 -14.22 -21.98 3.96
N ASP A 284 -15.37 -22.01 4.65
CA ASP A 284 -16.62 -21.36 4.23
C ASP A 284 -16.79 -19.94 4.78
N THR A 285 -15.75 -19.40 5.41
CA THR A 285 -15.80 -18.08 6.08
C THR A 285 -15.85 -16.90 5.12
N GLY A 286 -15.48 -17.07 3.86
CA GLY A 286 -15.31 -15.97 2.92
C GLY A 286 -14.08 -15.09 3.18
N VAL A 287 -13.26 -15.41 4.19
CA VAL A 287 -12.04 -14.65 4.52
C VAL A 287 -10.92 -15.05 3.59
N ILE A 288 -10.48 -14.10 2.76
CA ILE A 288 -9.31 -14.24 1.91
C ILE A 288 -8.06 -13.96 2.74
N MET A 289 -7.10 -14.90 2.75
CA MET A 289 -5.86 -14.77 3.50
C MET A 289 -4.83 -13.97 2.72
N ASN A 290 -4.09 -13.10 3.43
CA ASN A 290 -3.00 -12.33 2.82
C ASN A 290 -1.82 -13.22 2.41
N ASN A 291 -0.97 -12.72 1.51
CA ASN A 291 0.29 -13.36 1.15
C ASN A 291 1.53 -12.59 1.64
N ARG A 292 1.40 -11.86 2.74
CA ARG A 292 2.43 -10.93 3.21
C ARG A 292 3.72 -11.60 3.70
N LEU A 293 3.68 -12.90 4.08
CA LEU A 293 4.88 -13.62 4.52
C LEU A 293 5.95 -13.67 3.42
N CYS A 294 5.55 -13.68 2.14
CA CYS A 294 6.47 -13.67 1.01
C CYS A 294 7.35 -12.41 0.91
N SER A 295 7.06 -11.37 1.70
CA SER A 295 7.93 -10.19 1.79
C SER A 295 9.25 -10.47 2.52
N PHE A 296 9.33 -11.51 3.34
CA PHE A 296 10.60 -11.90 3.97
C PHE A 296 11.58 -12.55 3.00
N GLY A 297 12.86 -12.23 3.19
CA GLY A 297 13.96 -13.01 2.63
C GLY A 297 14.30 -14.21 3.53
N LEU A 298 14.93 -15.25 2.94
CA LEU A 298 15.44 -16.41 3.67
C LEU A 298 16.93 -16.28 4.03
N ASP A 299 17.63 -15.28 3.52
CA ASP A 299 19.02 -14.98 3.87
C ASP A 299 19.08 -14.30 5.25
N PRO A 300 19.64 -14.95 6.28
CA PRO A 300 19.67 -14.44 7.65
C PRO A 300 20.54 -13.19 7.82
N SER A 301 21.40 -12.87 6.84
CA SER A 301 22.24 -11.65 6.86
C SER A 301 21.50 -10.39 6.47
N LYS A 302 20.27 -10.51 5.92
CA LYS A 302 19.48 -9.38 5.44
C LYS A 302 18.58 -8.83 6.55
N ALA A 303 18.36 -7.52 6.54
CA ALA A 303 17.51 -6.82 7.50
C ALA A 303 16.11 -7.45 7.59
N ASN A 304 15.42 -7.62 6.46
CA ASN A 304 14.10 -8.24 6.41
C ASN A 304 14.16 -9.76 6.25
N SER A 305 15.03 -10.44 7.01
CA SER A 305 15.07 -11.91 7.06
C SER A 305 13.97 -12.49 7.94
N LEU A 306 13.43 -13.66 7.54
CA LEU A 306 12.42 -14.40 8.30
C LEU A 306 12.96 -14.85 9.67
N LYS A 307 12.23 -14.50 10.72
CA LYS A 307 12.48 -14.99 12.11
C LYS A 307 11.14 -15.21 12.82
N PRO A 308 11.06 -16.14 13.78
CA PRO A 308 9.86 -16.33 14.60
C PRO A 308 9.46 -15.04 15.31
N GLY A 309 8.17 -14.69 15.27
CA GLY A 309 7.63 -13.50 15.91
C GLY A 309 7.99 -12.15 15.25
N LYS A 310 8.77 -12.15 14.17
CA LYS A 310 9.13 -10.95 13.41
C LYS A 310 7.99 -10.54 12.47
N ARG A 311 7.70 -9.25 12.41
CA ARG A 311 6.77 -8.68 11.44
C ARG A 311 7.47 -8.49 10.09
N PRO A 312 6.84 -8.88 8.96
CA PRO A 312 7.41 -8.63 7.64
C PRO A 312 7.39 -7.14 7.32
N ALA A 313 8.43 -6.65 6.66
CA ALA A 313 8.38 -5.36 6.01
C ALA A 313 7.21 -5.33 5.00
N HIS A 314 6.49 -4.23 4.97
CA HIS A 314 5.33 -4.09 4.11
C HIS A 314 5.28 -2.75 3.36
N THR A 315 4.55 -2.76 2.28
CA THR A 315 4.44 -1.62 1.35
C THR A 315 3.38 -0.60 1.73
N LEU A 316 2.54 -0.87 2.73
CA LEU A 316 1.50 0.05 3.15
C LEU A 316 2.10 1.33 3.71
N ASN A 317 1.79 2.46 3.11
CA ASN A 317 2.12 3.79 3.64
C ASN A 317 1.05 4.80 3.26
N THR A 318 0.83 5.75 4.15
CA THR A 318 -0.11 6.85 3.99
C THR A 318 0.48 8.09 4.65
N TYR A 319 0.11 9.26 4.19
CA TYR A 319 0.66 10.50 4.71
C TYR A 319 -0.40 11.42 5.32
N MET A 320 0.06 12.26 6.24
CA MET A 320 -0.61 13.48 6.68
C MET A 320 0.36 14.66 6.56
N ILE A 321 -0.14 15.77 6.08
CA ILE A 321 0.62 17.01 5.93
C ILE A 321 0.02 18.07 6.83
N PHE A 322 0.88 18.77 7.58
CA PHE A 322 0.49 19.86 8.46
C PHE A 322 1.09 21.18 7.97
N ARG A 323 0.33 22.27 8.12
CA ARG A 323 0.82 23.64 8.08
C ARG A 323 0.63 24.24 9.47
N GLY A 324 1.73 24.58 10.13
CA GLY A 324 1.67 24.90 11.56
C GLY A 324 1.17 23.69 12.38
N ASN A 325 0.09 23.89 13.13
CA ASN A 325 -0.53 22.86 13.97
C ASN A 325 -1.81 22.26 13.35
N GLU A 326 -2.15 22.62 12.14
CA GLU A 326 -3.39 22.19 11.48
C GLU A 326 -3.11 21.18 10.38
N VAL A 327 -4.00 20.20 10.25
CA VAL A 327 -3.98 19.27 9.12
C VAL A 327 -4.25 20.05 7.84
N PHE A 328 -3.26 20.06 6.94
CA PHE A 328 -3.40 20.63 5.60
C PHE A 328 -3.91 19.58 4.62
N ALA A 329 -3.34 18.38 4.64
CA ALA A 329 -3.78 17.32 3.74
C ALA A 329 -3.66 15.93 4.38
N VAL A 330 -4.53 15.02 3.96
CA VAL A 330 -4.49 13.60 4.30
C VAL A 330 -4.63 12.79 3.03
N GLY A 331 -3.70 11.84 2.78
CA GLY A 331 -3.69 11.11 1.52
C GLY A 331 -2.96 9.78 1.57
N GLY A 332 -3.11 9.03 0.48
CA GLY A 332 -2.46 7.75 0.27
C GLY A 332 -2.91 7.06 -1.01
N SER A 333 -2.24 5.99 -1.36
CA SER A 333 -2.54 5.23 -2.57
C SER A 333 -2.31 3.72 -2.39
N PRO A 334 -3.05 2.84 -3.05
CA PRO A 334 -2.63 1.46 -3.31
C PRO A 334 -1.47 1.44 -4.31
N GLY A 335 -0.81 0.27 -4.51
CA GLY A 335 0.18 0.11 -5.57
C GLY A 335 1.50 -0.55 -5.14
N ALA A 336 1.59 -1.24 -4.01
CA ALA A 336 2.82 -1.86 -3.50
C ALA A 336 4.03 -0.89 -3.54
N ASP A 337 5.05 -1.18 -4.36
CA ASP A 337 6.24 -0.35 -4.52
C ASP A 337 5.99 0.95 -5.33
N GLU A 338 4.82 1.09 -5.93
CA GLU A 338 4.38 2.35 -6.51
C GLU A 338 3.81 3.31 -5.45
N GLN A 339 3.39 2.80 -4.28
CA GLN A 339 2.82 3.65 -3.23
C GLN A 339 3.74 4.81 -2.83
N PRO A 340 5.02 4.61 -2.45
CA PRO A 340 5.89 5.72 -2.11
C PRO A 340 6.16 6.65 -3.30
N GLN A 341 6.19 6.12 -4.54
CA GLN A 341 6.38 6.94 -5.73
C GLN A 341 5.16 7.80 -6.02
N THR A 342 3.94 7.23 -5.91
CA THR A 342 2.68 7.94 -6.08
C THR A 342 2.48 8.99 -4.98
N ASN A 343 2.65 8.59 -3.71
CA ASN A 343 2.50 9.52 -2.59
C ASN A 343 3.48 10.70 -2.70
N PHE A 344 4.72 10.42 -3.08
CA PHE A 344 5.73 11.45 -3.32
C PHE A 344 5.32 12.43 -4.43
N GLN A 345 4.82 11.94 -5.58
CA GLN A 345 4.34 12.78 -6.67
C GLN A 345 3.15 13.64 -6.25
N ILE A 346 2.16 13.07 -5.55
CA ILE A 346 0.99 13.82 -5.05
C ILE A 346 1.40 14.88 -4.04
N ILE A 347 2.31 14.58 -3.10
CA ILE A 347 2.81 15.57 -2.13
C ILE A 347 3.53 16.71 -2.85
N HIS A 348 4.37 16.39 -3.86
CA HIS A 348 5.00 17.37 -4.70
C HIS A 348 3.97 18.27 -5.43
N ASP A 349 2.96 17.65 -6.05
CA ASP A 349 1.93 18.39 -6.80
C ASP A 349 1.13 19.34 -5.89
N LEU A 350 0.82 18.91 -4.66
CA LEU A 350 0.11 19.74 -3.68
C LEU A 350 0.98 20.84 -3.06
N VAL A 351 2.25 20.55 -2.75
CA VAL A 351 3.11 21.45 -1.97
C VAL A 351 3.95 22.37 -2.85
N ASP A 352 4.64 21.80 -3.86
CA ASP A 352 5.49 22.60 -4.76
C ASP A 352 4.68 23.26 -5.90
N LEU A 353 3.76 22.54 -6.52
CA LEU A 353 2.98 23.03 -7.66
C LEU A 353 1.64 23.66 -7.25
N GLN A 354 1.25 23.56 -5.97
CA GLN A 354 0.02 24.14 -5.42
C GLN A 354 -1.25 23.74 -6.21
N MET A 355 -1.28 22.51 -6.71
CA MET A 355 -2.43 21.97 -7.42
C MET A 355 -3.58 21.72 -6.46
N ASP A 356 -4.82 21.87 -6.95
CA ASP A 356 -5.99 21.40 -6.22
C ASP A 356 -6.00 19.87 -6.11
N PRO A 357 -6.70 19.28 -5.13
CA PRO A 357 -6.64 17.85 -4.87
C PRO A 357 -7.10 16.96 -6.04
N GLN A 358 -8.09 17.39 -6.84
CA GLN A 358 -8.55 16.61 -7.97
C GLN A 358 -7.54 16.65 -9.12
N SER A 359 -7.00 17.82 -9.43
CA SER A 359 -5.95 17.98 -10.45
C SER A 359 -4.70 17.18 -10.08
N ALA A 360 -4.29 17.17 -8.80
CA ALA A 360 -3.15 16.39 -8.33
C ALA A 360 -3.34 14.87 -8.51
N VAL A 361 -4.52 14.33 -8.19
CA VAL A 361 -4.77 12.90 -8.39
C VAL A 361 -5.01 12.52 -9.85
N GLU A 362 -5.40 13.44 -10.72
CA GLU A 362 -5.56 13.21 -12.17
C GLU A 362 -4.30 13.44 -12.99
N ALA A 363 -3.29 14.11 -12.44
CA ALA A 363 -2.05 14.37 -13.15
C ALA A 363 -1.44 13.08 -13.71
N PRO A 364 -0.88 13.10 -14.93
CA PRO A 364 -0.14 11.95 -15.46
C PRO A 364 1.00 11.58 -14.54
N ARG A 365 1.12 10.29 -14.22
CA ARG A 365 2.14 9.75 -13.30
C ARG A 365 3.21 8.98 -14.04
N TRP A 366 4.31 8.84 -13.35
CA TRP A 366 5.39 7.95 -13.73
C TRP A 366 5.58 6.88 -12.63
N SER A 367 6.06 5.72 -13.04
CA SER A 367 6.53 4.65 -12.15
C SER A 367 7.87 4.16 -12.65
N HIS A 368 8.88 4.26 -11.82
CA HIS A 368 10.21 3.79 -12.13
C HIS A 368 10.44 2.40 -11.54
N GLN A 369 10.74 1.47 -12.41
CA GLN A 369 11.12 0.12 -12.02
C GLN A 369 12.63 -0.04 -12.10
N PRO A 370 13.19 -0.86 -11.25
CA PRO A 370 12.58 -1.76 -10.29
C PRO A 370 12.17 -1.09 -8.97
N GLY A 371 11.22 -1.69 -8.29
CA GLY A 371 10.80 -1.34 -6.92
C GLY A 371 11.54 -2.16 -5.84
N THR A 372 10.93 -3.25 -5.29
CA THR A 372 11.52 -4.18 -4.31
C THR A 372 12.51 -5.17 -4.98
N PRO A 373 13.56 -5.65 -4.30
CA PRO A 373 14.47 -6.65 -4.87
C PRO A 373 13.70 -7.86 -5.41
N PRO A 374 14.00 -8.27 -6.63
CA PRO A 374 13.20 -9.24 -7.33
C PRO A 374 13.56 -10.67 -6.94
N ARG A 375 12.57 -11.50 -7.24
CA ARG A 375 12.83 -12.90 -7.47
C ARG A 375 13.40 -13.14 -8.88
N ASP A 376 13.09 -12.24 -9.82
CA ASP A 376 13.53 -12.29 -11.22
C ASP A 376 14.10 -10.93 -11.65
N GLN A 377 15.10 -10.95 -12.54
CA GLN A 377 15.76 -9.72 -13.01
C GLN A 377 14.95 -9.08 -14.14
N LEU A 378 14.25 -8.00 -13.85
CA LEU A 378 13.60 -7.17 -14.85
C LEU A 378 14.51 -5.98 -15.23
N PRO A 379 14.50 -5.56 -16.50
CA PRO A 379 15.24 -4.38 -16.91
C PRO A 379 14.69 -3.11 -16.27
N GLU A 380 15.58 -2.16 -16.04
CA GLU A 380 15.19 -0.83 -15.58
C GLU A 380 14.27 -0.17 -16.63
N ALA A 381 13.14 0.37 -16.17
CA ALA A 381 12.19 1.06 -17.04
C ALA A 381 11.52 2.23 -16.29
N LEU A 382 11.40 3.35 -16.99
CA LEU A 382 10.55 4.47 -16.60
C LEU A 382 9.23 4.35 -17.37
N ARG A 383 8.20 3.85 -16.68
CA ARG A 383 6.85 3.79 -17.24
C ARG A 383 6.17 5.13 -17.00
N MET A 384 5.65 5.73 -18.03
CA MET A 384 4.97 7.03 -17.98
C MET A 384 3.58 6.90 -18.60
N GLU A 385 2.58 7.42 -17.92
CA GLU A 385 1.22 7.48 -18.48
C GLU A 385 1.16 8.45 -19.65
N GLU A 386 0.21 8.24 -20.55
CA GLU A 386 -0.13 9.23 -21.56
C GLU A 386 -0.49 10.59 -20.92
N GLY A 387 -0.15 11.69 -21.60
CA GLY A 387 -0.41 13.05 -21.14
C GLY A 387 0.84 13.88 -20.85
N TYR A 388 2.04 13.30 -20.97
CA TYR A 388 3.29 14.07 -21.01
C TYR A 388 3.55 14.56 -22.43
N ASP A 389 4.06 15.80 -22.54
CA ASP A 389 4.45 16.36 -23.83
C ASP A 389 5.70 15.66 -24.42
N GLN A 390 5.82 15.65 -25.74
CA GLN A 390 6.90 14.94 -26.43
C GLN A 390 8.28 15.48 -26.06
N ALA A 391 8.41 16.79 -25.80
CA ALA A 391 9.68 17.39 -25.42
C ALA A 391 10.19 16.87 -24.05
N THR A 392 9.28 16.68 -23.09
CA THR A 392 9.56 16.02 -21.79
C THR A 392 10.05 14.60 -22.00
N LEU A 393 9.35 13.79 -22.80
CA LEU A 393 9.71 12.40 -23.07
C LEU A 393 11.08 12.28 -23.76
N ASP A 394 11.36 13.12 -24.75
CA ASP A 394 12.62 13.12 -25.49
C ASP A 394 13.80 13.61 -24.62
N SER A 395 13.55 14.58 -23.74
CA SER A 395 14.53 15.02 -22.75
C SER A 395 14.90 13.93 -21.77
N LEU A 396 13.92 13.17 -21.26
CA LEU A 396 14.17 12.03 -20.38
C LEU A 396 14.96 10.91 -21.07
N ARG A 397 14.63 10.60 -22.33
CA ARG A 397 15.42 9.63 -23.13
C ARG A 397 16.87 10.10 -23.33
N LYS A 398 17.09 11.38 -23.63
CA LYS A 398 18.43 11.96 -23.76
C LYS A 398 19.22 11.92 -22.44
N LYS A 399 18.53 11.94 -21.28
CA LYS A 399 19.11 11.78 -19.97
C LYS A 399 19.38 10.30 -19.59
N GLY A 400 19.13 9.36 -20.51
CA GLY A 400 19.46 7.94 -20.35
C GLY A 400 18.32 7.07 -19.79
N HIS A 401 17.11 7.63 -19.61
CA HIS A 401 15.98 6.81 -19.14
C HIS A 401 15.41 5.93 -20.27
N THR A 402 15.16 4.67 -19.95
CA THR A 402 14.36 3.76 -20.80
C THR A 402 12.88 4.07 -20.60
N VAL A 403 12.36 5.01 -21.40
CA VAL A 403 10.97 5.48 -21.29
C VAL A 403 10.02 4.57 -22.07
N SER A 404 9.04 3.99 -21.38
CA SER A 404 7.90 3.30 -21.96
C SER A 404 6.60 4.06 -21.63
N ILE A 405 5.76 4.26 -22.65
CA ILE A 405 4.45 4.88 -22.45
C ILE A 405 3.45 3.77 -22.15
N VAL A 406 2.61 4.02 -21.17
CA VAL A 406 1.49 3.17 -20.78
C VAL A 406 0.20 3.97 -20.88
N ASP A 407 -0.92 3.26 -20.98
CA ASP A 407 -2.23 3.88 -21.05
C ASP A 407 -2.45 4.83 -19.89
N ARG A 408 -3.17 5.90 -20.11
CA ARG A 408 -3.61 6.78 -19.04
C ARG A 408 -4.40 5.98 -18.01
N TRP A 409 -4.20 6.28 -16.76
CA TRP A 409 -4.84 5.60 -15.63
C TRP A 409 -4.30 4.18 -15.30
N SER A 410 -3.04 3.90 -15.66
CA SER A 410 -2.41 2.57 -15.45
C SER A 410 -1.90 2.30 -14.04
N PHE A 411 -1.66 3.33 -13.23
CA PHE A 411 -1.02 3.16 -11.91
C PHE A 411 -2.03 3.08 -10.76
N GLY A 412 -1.52 3.01 -9.51
CA GLY A 412 -2.35 2.95 -8.32
C GLY A 412 -3.19 4.21 -8.12
N SER A 413 -4.42 4.05 -7.63
CA SER A 413 -5.36 5.16 -7.44
C SER A 413 -5.15 5.88 -6.11
N ALA A 414 -4.88 7.17 -6.12
CA ALA A 414 -4.73 7.98 -4.93
C ALA A 414 -6.07 8.56 -4.47
N LYS A 415 -6.19 8.83 -3.18
CA LYS A 415 -7.26 9.65 -2.63
C LYS A 415 -6.61 10.67 -1.71
N VAL A 416 -7.10 11.89 -1.75
CA VAL A 416 -6.58 12.96 -0.92
C VAL A 416 -7.70 13.91 -0.51
N ILE A 417 -7.63 14.38 0.72
CA ILE A 417 -8.45 15.49 1.21
C ILE A 417 -7.50 16.60 1.61
N VAL A 418 -7.79 17.82 1.15
CA VAL A 418 -7.00 19.03 1.42
C VAL A 418 -7.89 20.05 2.10
N ARG A 419 -7.35 20.72 3.12
CA ARG A 419 -8.01 21.85 3.76
C ARG A 419 -7.70 23.12 2.98
N GLU A 420 -8.75 23.81 2.57
CA GLU A 420 -8.66 25.11 1.95
C GLU A 420 -9.62 26.08 2.64
N ASN A 421 -9.07 27.09 3.30
CA ASN A 421 -9.82 27.98 4.17
C ASN A 421 -10.62 27.19 5.24
N ASP A 422 -11.93 27.34 5.27
CA ASP A 422 -12.83 26.71 6.23
C ASP A 422 -13.51 25.44 5.69
N CYS A 423 -13.04 24.89 4.56
CA CYS A 423 -13.63 23.69 3.95
C CYS A 423 -12.58 22.62 3.63
N TRP A 424 -13.08 21.42 3.41
CA TRP A 424 -12.32 20.28 2.94
C TRP A 424 -12.64 19.99 1.48
N LEU A 425 -11.61 19.87 0.65
CA LEU A 425 -11.71 19.49 -0.76
C LEU A 425 -11.23 18.07 -0.94
N GLY A 426 -12.05 17.20 -1.52
CA GLY A 426 -11.71 15.80 -1.78
C GLY A 426 -11.31 15.57 -3.23
N GLY A 427 -10.17 14.91 -3.46
CA GLY A 427 -9.74 14.38 -4.75
C GLY A 427 -9.88 12.85 -4.79
N ALA A 428 -10.61 12.32 -5.77
CA ALA A 428 -10.77 10.90 -6.03
C ALA A 428 -10.20 10.53 -7.41
N ASP A 429 -9.24 9.64 -7.41
CA ASP A 429 -8.49 9.24 -8.60
C ASP A 429 -9.34 8.37 -9.54
N PRO A 430 -9.46 8.72 -10.82
CA PRO A 430 -10.23 7.94 -11.79
C PRO A 430 -9.58 6.61 -12.21
N ARG A 431 -8.33 6.34 -11.79
CA ARG A 431 -7.63 5.09 -12.13
C ARG A 431 -8.30 3.84 -11.59
N ARG A 432 -9.14 3.98 -10.58
CA ARG A 432 -9.99 2.92 -10.02
C ARG A 432 -11.29 3.51 -9.51
N VAL A 433 -12.25 2.65 -9.23
CA VAL A 433 -13.51 3.07 -8.64
C VAL A 433 -13.24 3.73 -7.28
N ALA A 434 -13.43 5.03 -7.21
CA ALA A 434 -13.25 5.84 -6.00
C ALA A 434 -14.23 7.01 -6.00
N TYR A 435 -14.59 7.48 -4.82
CA TYR A 435 -15.53 8.57 -4.65
C TYR A 435 -15.02 9.56 -3.60
N ALA A 436 -15.17 10.86 -3.89
CA ALA A 436 -15.09 11.92 -2.90
C ALA A 436 -16.52 12.30 -2.51
N LEU A 437 -16.86 12.18 -1.24
CA LEU A 437 -18.19 12.44 -0.70
C LEU A 437 -18.08 13.47 0.44
N GLY A 438 -18.99 14.44 0.46
CA GLY A 438 -19.09 15.43 1.52
C GLY A 438 -20.56 15.77 1.81
N TRP A 439 -20.86 16.14 3.05
CA TRP A 439 -22.19 16.56 3.50
C TRP A 439 -22.12 17.54 4.67
#